data_49e9524ad3334324ac94c7a918dc3cb1
#
_entry.id   49e9524ad3334324ac94c7a918dc3cb1
#
_cell.length_a   1.000
_cell.length_b   1.000
_cell.length_c   1.000
_cell.angle_alpha   90.00
_cell.angle_beta   90.00
_cell.angle_gamma   90.00
#
_symmetry.space_group_name_H-M   'P 1'
#
loop_
_entity.id
_entity.type
_entity.pdbx_description
1 polymer ?
#
loop_
_entity_poly.entity_id
_entity_poly.type
_entity_poly.pdbx_seq_one_letter_code
_entity_poly.pdbx_strand_id
1 'polypeptide(L)'
;MKISMKKYWWIALVIILMPIALNFILLTPSFTAIVGDEIAWLSFWGGYLGAIISTAAAFIILYIQRKDNESENEKNRADNKAQNELNRIENENSNRANRQLQLNIMKYHQQSHWLDEFRNASLAYCSAFNHNDLVMISNIMWLDPNGAFERIKLLFDRVTAANATFSFVRKQDSTADKLATSIGDIDTKYREVLSDVQYFVLYYVAETEPNNRQPQRFHLFLQRQDNGDGSVNRLMNLLQQPIVSINNWDYFRKLVWTSIATAANFEADARDKLYEYIKQEQEDINKLLTENIES
;
A
#
# COMPACT_ATOMS: atom_id res chain seq x y z
N MET A 1 -42.16 -41.50 -6.20
CA MET A 1 -42.91 -42.70 -5.83
C MET A 1 -43.35 -43.39 -7.12
N LYS A 2 -42.68 -44.45 -7.59
CA LYS A 2 -43.10 -45.24 -8.75
C LYS A 2 -44.32 -46.05 -8.34
N ILE A 3 -45.49 -45.54 -8.66
CA ILE A 3 -46.73 -46.34 -8.51
C ILE A 3 -46.61 -47.47 -9.51
N SER A 4 -46.39 -48.67 -9.02
CA SER A 4 -46.33 -49.87 -9.87
C SER A 4 -47.69 -50.06 -10.52
N MET A 5 -47.84 -49.64 -11.78
CA MET A 5 -49.06 -49.85 -12.57
C MET A 5 -49.49 -51.31 -12.59
N LYS A 6 -48.55 -52.25 -12.36
CA LYS A 6 -48.85 -53.68 -12.25
C LYS A 6 -49.76 -54.01 -11.08
N LYS A 7 -49.83 -53.20 -10.03
CA LYS A 7 -50.60 -53.49 -8.83
C LYS A 7 -52.14 -53.18 -8.96
N TYR A 8 -52.45 -52.29 -9.94
CA TYR A 8 -53.87 -51.81 -10.06
C TYR A 8 -54.50 -52.13 -11.41
N TRP A 9 -53.82 -52.91 -12.27
CA TRP A 9 -54.34 -53.26 -13.61
C TRP A 9 -55.62 -54.15 -13.47
N TRP A 10 -55.73 -54.93 -12.39
CA TRP A 10 -56.92 -55.73 -12.11
C TRP A 10 -58.14 -54.87 -11.84
N ILE A 11 -58.03 -53.64 -11.32
CA ILE A 11 -59.12 -52.68 -11.15
C ILE A 11 -59.68 -52.30 -12.49
N ALA A 12 -58.75 -51.94 -13.44
CA ALA A 12 -59.12 -51.59 -14.83
C ALA A 12 -59.85 -52.79 -15.47
N LEU A 13 -59.40 -54.02 -15.20
CA LEU A 13 -60.01 -55.21 -15.73
C LEU A 13 -61.41 -55.44 -15.15
N VAL A 14 -61.60 -55.22 -13.84
CA VAL A 14 -62.94 -55.29 -13.19
C VAL A 14 -63.87 -54.21 -13.78
N ILE A 15 -63.39 -52.98 -13.96
CA ILE A 15 -64.22 -51.89 -14.54
C ILE A 15 -64.68 -52.24 -15.95
N ILE A 16 -63.85 -52.89 -16.78
CA ILE A 16 -64.22 -53.30 -18.14
C ILE A 16 -65.09 -54.52 -18.16
N LEU A 17 -64.84 -55.51 -17.30
CA LEU A 17 -65.63 -56.80 -17.28
C LEU A 17 -66.96 -56.66 -16.60
N MET A 18 -67.12 -55.77 -15.59
CA MET A 18 -68.35 -55.61 -14.83
C MET A 18 -69.57 -55.33 -15.71
N PRO A 19 -69.56 -54.38 -16.65
CA PRO A 19 -70.69 -54.13 -17.55
C PRO A 19 -71.01 -55.32 -18.46
N ILE A 20 -69.95 -56.03 -18.91
CA ILE A 20 -70.10 -57.20 -19.77
C ILE A 20 -70.77 -58.29 -18.96
N ALA A 21 -70.34 -58.50 -17.72
CA ALA A 21 -70.98 -59.47 -16.83
C ALA A 21 -72.44 -59.11 -16.50
N LEU A 22 -72.68 -57.81 -16.21
CA LEU A 22 -74.03 -57.32 -16.00
C LEU A 22 -74.91 -57.51 -17.24
N ASN A 23 -74.40 -57.22 -18.40
CA ASN A 23 -75.15 -57.45 -19.64
C ASN A 23 -75.44 -58.91 -19.86
N PHE A 24 -74.52 -59.83 -19.54
CA PHE A 24 -74.70 -61.25 -19.65
C PHE A 24 -75.74 -61.75 -18.64
N ILE A 25 -75.74 -61.20 -17.42
CA ILE A 25 -76.75 -61.53 -16.39
C ILE A 25 -78.12 -61.05 -16.81
N LEU A 26 -78.25 -59.88 -17.41
CA LEU A 26 -79.48 -59.25 -17.83
C LEU A 26 -80.10 -59.91 -19.07
N LEU A 27 -79.32 -60.54 -19.95
CA LEU A 27 -79.76 -61.28 -21.15
C LEU A 27 -80.17 -62.72 -20.81
N THR A 28 -80.00 -63.23 -19.61
CA THR A 28 -80.46 -64.58 -19.24
C THR A 28 -81.99 -64.59 -19.00
N PRO A 29 -82.68 -65.57 -19.50
CA PRO A 29 -84.18 -65.60 -19.49
C PRO A 29 -84.79 -65.68 -18.10
N SER A 30 -83.99 -65.78 -17.04
CA SER A 30 -84.45 -65.82 -15.64
C SER A 30 -84.74 -64.42 -15.06
N PHE A 31 -84.38 -63.31 -15.72
CA PHE A 31 -84.59 -61.94 -15.23
C PHE A 31 -85.63 -61.19 -16.10
N THR A 32 -86.90 -61.61 -15.96
CA THR A 32 -88.02 -60.97 -16.70
C THR A 32 -88.46 -59.63 -16.14
N ALA A 33 -87.70 -59.05 -15.17
CA ALA A 33 -88.09 -57.80 -14.50
C ALA A 33 -87.31 -56.54 -14.96
N ILE A 34 -86.47 -56.64 -16.01
CA ILE A 34 -85.76 -55.49 -16.46
C ILE A 34 -86.35 -54.95 -17.74
N VAL A 35 -87.19 -53.96 -17.57
CA VAL A 35 -87.79 -53.19 -18.65
C VAL A 35 -86.88 -52.06 -19.07
N GLY A 36 -86.20 -52.19 -20.18
CA GLY A 36 -85.51 -51.15 -20.88
C GLY A 36 -85.60 -51.37 -22.39
N ASP A 37 -85.93 -50.33 -23.13
CA ASP A 37 -85.92 -50.42 -24.57
C ASP A 37 -84.43 -50.33 -25.07
N GLU A 38 -84.20 -50.66 -26.33
CA GLU A 38 -82.87 -50.65 -26.92
C GLU A 38 -82.18 -49.28 -26.82
N ILE A 39 -82.93 -48.18 -26.80
CA ILE A 39 -82.44 -46.79 -26.68
C ILE A 39 -81.92 -46.52 -25.27
N ALA A 40 -82.58 -47.00 -24.22
CA ALA A 40 -82.14 -46.86 -22.85
C ALA A 40 -80.79 -47.59 -22.60
N TRP A 41 -80.62 -48.77 -23.21
CA TRP A 41 -79.32 -49.47 -23.19
C TRP A 41 -78.20 -48.82 -23.94
N LEU A 42 -78.53 -48.31 -25.12
CA LEU A 42 -77.54 -47.56 -25.93
C LEU A 42 -77.08 -46.30 -25.17
N SER A 43 -78.00 -45.56 -24.55
CA SER A 43 -77.75 -44.42 -23.71
C SER A 43 -76.86 -44.74 -22.51
N PHE A 44 -77.15 -45.82 -21.82
CA PHE A 44 -76.33 -46.30 -20.69
C PHE A 44 -74.90 -46.62 -21.15
N TRP A 45 -74.76 -47.44 -22.21
CA TRP A 45 -73.47 -47.80 -22.69
C TRP A 45 -72.64 -46.55 -23.25
N GLY A 46 -73.35 -45.65 -23.90
CA GLY A 46 -72.75 -44.38 -24.36
C GLY A 46 -72.23 -43.55 -23.19
N GLY A 47 -73.04 -43.40 -22.16
CA GLY A 47 -72.65 -42.69 -20.94
C GLY A 47 -71.48 -43.37 -20.20
N TYR A 48 -71.54 -44.69 -20.08
CA TYR A 48 -70.56 -45.49 -19.39
C TYR A 48 -69.20 -45.48 -20.10
N LEU A 49 -69.20 -45.69 -21.44
CA LEU A 49 -68.00 -45.64 -22.24
C LEU A 49 -67.45 -44.23 -22.31
N GLY A 50 -68.33 -43.24 -22.40
CA GLY A 50 -67.92 -41.80 -22.35
C GLY A 50 -67.21 -41.48 -21.04
N ALA A 51 -67.69 -41.93 -19.91
CA ALA A 51 -67.10 -41.77 -18.58
C ALA A 51 -65.71 -42.45 -18.50
N ILE A 52 -65.56 -43.66 -19.02
CA ILE A 52 -64.30 -44.42 -19.02
C ILE A 52 -63.27 -43.67 -19.94
N ILE A 53 -63.68 -43.29 -21.15
CA ILE A 53 -62.78 -42.60 -22.10
C ILE A 53 -62.34 -41.25 -21.50
N SER A 54 -63.27 -40.49 -20.93
CA SER A 54 -62.97 -39.21 -20.30
C SER A 54 -61.99 -39.36 -19.13
N THR A 55 -62.22 -40.37 -18.28
CA THR A 55 -61.33 -40.64 -17.15
C THR A 55 -59.95 -41.10 -17.62
N ALA A 56 -59.88 -41.98 -18.61
CA ALA A 56 -58.60 -42.40 -19.20
C ALA A 56 -57.86 -41.22 -19.86
N ALA A 57 -58.56 -40.36 -20.59
CA ALA A 57 -57.96 -39.15 -21.16
C ALA A 57 -57.43 -38.22 -20.06
N ALA A 58 -58.18 -37.98 -18.99
CA ALA A 58 -57.72 -37.19 -17.86
C ALA A 58 -56.45 -37.77 -17.21
N PHE A 59 -56.37 -39.08 -17.02
CA PHE A 59 -55.19 -39.74 -16.51
C PHE A 59 -53.96 -39.59 -17.43
N ILE A 60 -54.17 -39.71 -18.72
CA ILE A 60 -53.10 -39.53 -19.72
C ILE A 60 -52.63 -38.09 -19.71
N ILE A 61 -53.52 -37.11 -19.69
CA ILE A 61 -53.13 -35.68 -19.59
C ILE A 61 -52.35 -35.41 -18.32
N LEU A 62 -52.83 -35.88 -17.16
CA LEU A 62 -52.14 -35.73 -15.88
C LEU A 62 -50.75 -36.40 -15.90
N TYR A 63 -50.64 -37.56 -16.51
CA TYR A 63 -49.36 -38.24 -16.67
C TYR A 63 -48.35 -37.43 -17.52
N ILE A 64 -48.81 -36.91 -18.66
CA ILE A 64 -48.00 -36.08 -19.52
C ILE A 64 -47.57 -34.79 -18.78
N GLN A 65 -48.51 -34.08 -18.16
CA GLN A 65 -48.24 -32.87 -17.40
C GLN A 65 -47.26 -33.12 -16.25
N ARG A 66 -47.41 -34.25 -15.57
CA ARG A 66 -46.47 -34.60 -14.50
C ARG A 66 -45.07 -34.83 -15.05
N LYS A 67 -44.93 -35.53 -16.17
CA LYS A 67 -43.64 -35.79 -16.83
C LYS A 67 -42.99 -34.51 -17.32
N ASP A 68 -43.78 -33.63 -17.93
CA ASP A 68 -43.30 -32.32 -18.43
C ASP A 68 -42.82 -31.43 -17.23
N ASN A 69 -43.62 -31.37 -16.15
CA ASN A 69 -43.28 -30.67 -14.93
C ASN A 69 -42.00 -31.23 -14.25
N GLU A 70 -41.83 -32.57 -14.23
CA GLU A 70 -40.60 -33.19 -13.72
C GLU A 70 -39.39 -32.80 -14.56
N SER A 71 -39.51 -32.83 -15.90
CA SER A 71 -38.44 -32.42 -16.83
C SER A 71 -38.10 -30.92 -16.70
N GLU A 72 -39.12 -30.07 -16.62
CA GLU A 72 -38.96 -28.64 -16.44
C GLU A 72 -38.30 -28.30 -15.08
N ASN A 73 -38.74 -28.97 -14.02
CA ASN A 73 -38.13 -28.80 -12.71
C ASN A 73 -36.66 -29.27 -12.65
N GLU A 74 -36.31 -30.36 -13.35
CA GLU A 74 -34.92 -30.79 -13.48
C GLU A 74 -34.08 -29.76 -14.24
N LYS A 75 -34.61 -29.22 -15.34
CA LYS A 75 -33.95 -28.16 -16.12
C LYS A 75 -33.76 -26.89 -15.27
N ASN A 76 -34.84 -26.42 -14.63
CA ASN A 76 -34.78 -25.24 -13.76
C ASN A 76 -33.79 -25.41 -12.60
N ARG A 77 -33.69 -26.64 -12.03
CA ARG A 77 -32.68 -26.93 -11.02
C ARG A 77 -31.23 -26.88 -11.57
N ALA A 78 -31.04 -27.39 -12.79
CA ALA A 78 -29.73 -27.34 -13.44
C ALA A 78 -29.32 -25.89 -13.76
N ASP A 79 -30.24 -25.10 -14.32
CA ASP A 79 -30.03 -23.69 -14.67
C ASP A 79 -29.76 -22.85 -13.41
N ASN A 80 -30.53 -23.06 -12.33
CA ASN A 80 -30.30 -22.40 -11.05
C ASN A 80 -28.94 -22.75 -10.43
N LYS A 81 -28.50 -24.02 -10.54
CA LYS A 81 -27.18 -24.42 -10.08
C LYS A 81 -26.08 -23.74 -10.89
N ALA A 82 -26.21 -23.70 -12.22
CA ALA A 82 -25.26 -23.04 -13.09
C ALA A 82 -25.19 -21.53 -12.80
N GLN A 83 -26.33 -20.88 -12.63
CA GLN A 83 -26.40 -19.45 -12.29
C GLN A 83 -25.79 -19.16 -10.91
N ASN A 84 -26.07 -19.99 -9.92
CA ASN A 84 -25.48 -19.83 -8.58
C ASN A 84 -23.96 -20.01 -8.61
N GLU A 85 -23.44 -20.92 -9.43
CA GLU A 85 -21.99 -21.10 -9.58
C GLU A 85 -21.34 -19.91 -10.29
N LEU A 86 -21.97 -19.37 -11.34
CA LEU A 86 -21.51 -18.15 -11.99
C LEU A 86 -21.48 -16.97 -11.01
N ASN A 87 -22.54 -16.75 -10.28
CA ASN A 87 -22.64 -15.69 -9.29
C ASN A 87 -21.57 -15.86 -8.18
N ARG A 88 -21.26 -17.11 -7.78
CA ARG A 88 -20.21 -17.40 -6.82
C ARG A 88 -18.85 -17.00 -7.35
N ILE A 89 -18.53 -17.40 -8.58
CA ILE A 89 -17.26 -17.07 -9.24
C ILE A 89 -17.12 -15.56 -9.41
N GLU A 90 -18.15 -14.87 -9.87
CA GLU A 90 -18.18 -13.43 -10.04
C GLU A 90 -17.96 -12.69 -8.70
N ASN A 91 -18.64 -13.13 -7.64
CA ASN A 91 -18.47 -12.59 -6.31
C ASN A 91 -17.06 -12.84 -5.75
N GLU A 92 -16.48 -14.02 -5.99
CA GLU A 92 -15.10 -14.32 -5.60
C GLU A 92 -14.10 -13.43 -6.33
N ASN A 93 -14.28 -13.23 -7.64
CA ASN A 93 -13.42 -12.36 -8.44
C ASN A 93 -13.56 -10.89 -8.01
N SER A 94 -14.77 -10.40 -7.80
CA SER A 94 -15.03 -9.05 -7.29
C SER A 94 -14.41 -8.84 -5.91
N ASN A 95 -14.55 -9.82 -5.01
CA ASN A 95 -13.92 -9.75 -3.69
C ASN A 95 -12.39 -9.74 -3.76
N ARG A 96 -11.78 -10.51 -4.68
CA ARG A 96 -10.34 -10.50 -4.90
C ARG A 96 -9.88 -9.14 -5.42
N ALA A 97 -10.56 -8.60 -6.42
CA ALA A 97 -10.27 -7.26 -6.97
C ALA A 97 -10.40 -6.17 -5.90
N ASN A 98 -11.45 -6.19 -5.10
CA ASN A 98 -11.65 -5.24 -4.02
C ASN A 98 -10.56 -5.34 -2.93
N ARG A 99 -10.14 -6.55 -2.56
CA ARG A 99 -9.02 -6.74 -1.61
C ARG A 99 -7.72 -6.19 -2.18
N GLN A 100 -7.45 -6.44 -3.46
CA GLN A 100 -6.25 -5.93 -4.13
C GLN A 100 -6.24 -4.40 -4.15
N LEU A 101 -7.37 -3.79 -4.50
CA LEU A 101 -7.55 -2.34 -4.48
C LEU A 101 -7.32 -1.76 -3.08
N GLN A 102 -7.90 -2.38 -2.04
CA GLN A 102 -7.69 -1.94 -0.66
C GLN A 102 -6.22 -2.03 -0.22
N LEU A 103 -5.53 -3.11 -0.59
CA LEU A 103 -4.10 -3.27 -0.31
C LEU A 103 -3.26 -2.19 -1.01
N ASN A 104 -3.59 -1.85 -2.25
CA ASN A 104 -2.88 -0.83 -3.00
C ASN A 104 -3.14 0.58 -2.43
N ILE A 105 -4.38 0.88 -2.04
CA ILE A 105 -4.72 2.13 -1.36
C ILE A 105 -3.96 2.24 -0.03
N MET A 106 -3.91 1.15 0.75
CA MET A 106 -3.17 1.14 2.01
C MET A 106 -1.67 1.36 1.80
N LYS A 107 -1.07 0.69 0.81
CA LYS A 107 0.33 0.90 0.42
C LYS A 107 0.59 2.34 0.00
N TYR A 108 -0.28 2.92 -0.83
CA TYR A 108 -0.20 4.30 -1.25
C TYR A 108 -0.21 5.26 -0.05
N HIS A 109 -1.17 5.10 0.87
CA HIS A 109 -1.24 5.95 2.06
C HIS A 109 0.00 5.81 2.95
N GLN A 110 0.48 4.60 3.15
CA GLN A 110 1.69 4.34 3.94
C GLN A 110 2.93 4.99 3.30
N GLN A 111 3.10 4.87 1.99
CA GLN A 111 4.22 5.46 1.27
C GLN A 111 4.12 6.98 1.19
N SER A 112 2.92 7.53 0.98
CA SER A 112 2.69 8.97 0.99
C SER A 112 3.00 9.59 2.36
N HIS A 113 2.55 8.96 3.44
CA HIS A 113 2.85 9.41 4.80
C HIS A 113 4.37 9.37 5.07
N TRP A 114 5.03 8.27 4.71
CA TRP A 114 6.48 8.19 4.81
C TRP A 114 7.18 9.30 4.00
N LEU A 115 6.74 9.60 2.79
CA LEU A 115 7.32 10.64 1.95
C LEU A 115 7.18 12.03 2.58
N ASP A 116 6.05 12.31 3.24
CA ASP A 116 5.85 13.57 3.96
C ASP A 116 6.77 13.68 5.18
N GLU A 117 6.95 12.60 5.94
CA GLU A 117 7.92 12.56 7.04
C GLU A 117 9.36 12.75 6.54
N PHE A 118 9.71 12.07 5.44
CA PHE A 118 11.02 12.20 4.81
C PHE A 118 11.27 13.63 4.31
N ARG A 119 10.26 14.26 3.69
CA ARG A 119 10.33 15.67 3.24
C ARG A 119 10.61 16.62 4.39
N ASN A 120 9.90 16.44 5.51
CA ASN A 120 10.10 17.28 6.69
C ASN A 120 11.50 17.06 7.31
N ALA A 121 11.96 15.83 7.43
CA ALA A 121 13.31 15.52 7.88
C ALA A 121 14.39 16.09 6.95
N SER A 122 14.15 16.05 5.65
CA SER A 122 15.04 16.61 4.62
C SER A 122 15.16 18.14 4.72
N LEU A 123 14.04 18.82 4.94
CA LEU A 123 14.04 20.27 5.15
C LEU A 123 14.81 20.66 6.42
N ALA A 124 14.57 19.94 7.52
CA ALA A 124 15.31 20.15 8.76
C ALA A 124 16.81 19.91 8.58
N TYR A 125 17.18 18.85 7.82
CA TYR A 125 18.55 18.53 7.51
C TYR A 125 19.22 19.62 6.66
N CYS A 126 18.60 20.10 5.59
CA CYS A 126 19.13 21.19 4.77
C CYS A 126 19.34 22.47 5.60
N SER A 127 18.38 22.79 6.48
CA SER A 127 18.47 23.98 7.33
C SER A 127 19.62 23.92 8.34
N ALA A 128 20.13 22.71 8.63
CA ALA A 128 21.28 22.57 9.52
C ALA A 128 22.59 23.07 8.90
N PHE A 129 22.68 23.12 7.56
CA PHE A 129 23.85 23.65 6.83
C PHE A 129 23.82 25.18 6.62
N ASN A 130 23.20 25.90 7.50
CA ASN A 130 22.96 27.33 7.37
C ASN A 130 24.26 28.13 7.31
N HIS A 131 24.57 28.66 6.12
CA HIS A 131 25.74 29.49 5.90
C HIS A 131 25.71 30.81 6.69
N ASN A 132 24.52 31.41 6.89
CA ASN A 132 24.39 32.67 7.62
C ASN A 132 24.80 32.56 9.09
N ASP A 133 24.61 31.39 9.70
CA ASP A 133 25.06 31.12 11.08
C ASP A 133 26.62 31.19 11.13
N LEU A 134 27.31 30.65 10.12
CA LEU A 134 28.77 30.73 10.00
C LEU A 134 29.26 32.18 9.79
N VAL A 135 28.57 32.92 8.94
CA VAL A 135 28.85 34.36 8.74
C VAL A 135 28.68 35.13 10.05
N MET A 136 27.60 34.83 10.80
CA MET A 136 27.37 35.46 12.09
C MET A 136 28.49 35.13 13.09
N ILE A 137 28.92 33.87 13.15
CA ILE A 137 30.03 33.43 14.02
C ILE A 137 31.31 34.19 13.63
N SER A 138 31.64 34.33 12.35
CA SER A 138 32.82 35.07 11.90
C SER A 138 32.79 36.54 12.31
N ASN A 139 31.61 37.15 12.38
CA ASN A 139 31.48 38.54 12.79
C ASN A 139 31.61 38.71 14.31
N ILE A 140 31.06 37.76 15.10
CA ILE A 140 31.08 37.84 16.58
C ILE A 140 32.44 37.41 17.14
N MET A 141 33.18 36.51 16.50
CA MET A 141 34.43 35.94 17.04
C MET A 141 35.46 37.00 17.43
N TRP A 142 35.43 38.19 16.80
CA TRP A 142 36.32 39.29 17.08
C TRP A 142 35.95 40.11 18.33
N LEU A 143 34.66 40.04 18.73
CA LEU A 143 34.10 40.79 19.84
C LEU A 143 33.84 39.91 21.05
N ASP A 144 33.32 38.68 20.83
CA ASP A 144 32.96 37.67 21.80
C ASP A 144 33.39 36.28 21.30
N PRO A 145 34.67 35.91 21.46
CA PRO A 145 35.17 34.62 21.03
C PRO A 145 34.48 33.44 21.75
N ASN A 146 34.16 33.59 23.05
CA ASN A 146 33.51 32.55 23.81
C ASN A 146 32.08 32.31 23.32
N GLY A 147 31.32 33.37 23.03
CA GLY A 147 30.01 33.28 22.42
C GLY A 147 30.08 32.67 21.01
N ALA A 148 31.13 32.99 20.23
CA ALA A 148 31.35 32.36 18.94
C ALA A 148 31.57 30.83 19.08
N PHE A 149 32.40 30.41 20.05
CA PHE A 149 32.70 29.01 20.32
C PHE A 149 31.42 28.19 20.72
N GLU A 150 30.62 28.74 21.59
CA GLU A 150 29.35 28.10 22.00
C GLU A 150 28.37 27.98 20.84
N ARG A 151 28.33 28.97 19.94
CA ARG A 151 27.50 28.90 18.71
C ARG A 151 27.97 27.81 17.74
N ILE A 152 29.29 27.65 17.57
CA ILE A 152 29.84 26.56 16.74
C ILE A 152 29.42 25.21 17.31
N LYS A 153 29.52 25.02 18.63
CA LYS A 153 29.08 23.80 19.30
C LYS A 153 27.60 23.53 19.05
N LEU A 154 26.73 24.54 19.15
CA LEU A 154 25.30 24.42 18.82
C LEU A 154 25.07 24.02 17.36
N LEU A 155 25.87 24.49 16.41
CA LEU A 155 25.80 24.05 15.03
C LEU A 155 26.20 22.58 14.85
N PHE A 156 27.26 22.11 15.50
CA PHE A 156 27.63 20.69 15.50
C PHE A 156 26.49 19.82 16.06
N ASP A 157 25.89 20.22 17.17
CA ASP A 157 24.77 19.49 17.77
C ASP A 157 23.56 19.48 16.84
N ARG A 158 23.26 20.61 16.20
CA ARG A 158 22.16 20.74 15.22
C ARG A 158 22.35 19.81 14.02
N VAL A 159 23.54 19.81 13.41
CA VAL A 159 23.86 18.95 12.27
C VAL A 159 23.80 17.48 12.68
N THR A 160 24.29 17.15 13.85
CA THR A 160 24.26 15.78 14.38
C THR A 160 22.83 15.30 14.63
N ALA A 161 21.98 16.12 15.24
CA ALA A 161 20.58 15.81 15.47
C ALA A 161 19.80 15.68 14.14
N ALA A 162 20.04 16.59 13.19
CA ALA A 162 19.41 16.56 11.88
C ALA A 162 19.80 15.30 11.11
N ASN A 163 21.09 14.92 11.12
CA ASN A 163 21.56 13.70 10.48
C ASN A 163 20.96 12.45 11.11
N ALA A 164 20.86 12.39 12.44
CA ALA A 164 20.22 11.28 13.13
C ALA A 164 18.74 11.13 12.72
N THR A 165 17.98 12.24 12.69
CA THR A 165 16.58 12.24 12.27
C THR A 165 16.42 11.81 10.82
N PHE A 166 17.24 12.35 9.92
CA PHE A 166 17.26 11.99 8.52
C PHE A 166 17.57 10.50 8.30
N SER A 167 18.57 9.97 8.99
CA SER A 167 18.96 8.56 8.89
C SER A 167 17.87 7.62 9.41
N PHE A 168 17.08 8.04 10.38
CA PHE A 168 15.97 7.25 10.92
C PHE A 168 14.81 7.12 9.95
N VAL A 169 14.47 8.20 9.24
CA VAL A 169 13.33 8.24 8.30
C VAL A 169 13.68 7.66 6.93
N ARG A 170 14.96 7.57 6.59
CA ARG A 170 15.43 7.09 5.30
C ARG A 170 15.07 5.62 5.04
N LYS A 171 14.62 5.28 3.81
CA LYS A 171 14.51 3.89 3.36
C LYS A 171 15.87 3.19 3.38
N GLN A 172 15.83 1.86 3.50
CA GLN A 172 17.02 1.01 3.42
C GLN A 172 17.04 0.29 2.05
N ASP A 173 17.29 1.05 0.99
CA ASP A 173 17.42 0.56 -0.36
C ASP A 173 18.64 1.17 -1.07
N SER A 174 19.01 0.62 -2.22
CA SER A 174 20.20 1.03 -2.96
C SER A 174 20.16 2.48 -3.45
N THR A 175 18.97 3.04 -3.68
CA THR A 175 18.79 4.42 -4.15
C THR A 175 18.97 5.38 -2.97
N ALA A 176 18.36 5.07 -1.83
CA ALA A 176 18.55 5.82 -0.60
C ALA A 176 20.00 5.74 -0.08
N ASP A 177 20.70 4.63 -0.29
CA ASP A 177 22.12 4.50 0.07
C ASP A 177 23.02 5.39 -0.79
N LYS A 178 22.75 5.51 -2.10
CA LYS A 178 23.46 6.43 -2.99
C LYS A 178 23.22 7.89 -2.57
N LEU A 179 21.96 8.22 -2.25
CA LEU A 179 21.62 9.55 -1.72
C LEU A 179 22.38 9.82 -0.42
N ALA A 180 22.38 8.87 0.52
CA ALA A 180 23.05 9.00 1.81
C ALA A 180 24.57 9.23 1.65
N THR A 181 25.22 8.50 0.75
CA THR A 181 26.64 8.69 0.42
C THR A 181 26.87 10.10 -0.10
N SER A 182 26.06 10.54 -1.05
CA SER A 182 26.19 11.86 -1.68
C SER A 182 25.95 13.02 -0.71
N ILE A 183 25.04 12.85 0.24
CA ILE A 183 24.75 13.83 1.30
C ILE A 183 25.80 13.73 2.41
N GLY A 184 26.28 12.53 2.73
CA GLY A 184 27.35 12.30 3.70
C GLY A 184 28.63 13.04 3.35
N ASP A 185 28.95 13.15 2.06
CA ASP A 185 30.10 13.97 1.60
C ASP A 185 29.89 15.45 1.92
N ILE A 186 28.68 15.98 1.78
CA ILE A 186 28.35 17.37 2.12
C ILE A 186 28.43 17.57 3.64
N ASP A 187 27.85 16.65 4.42
CA ASP A 187 27.92 16.67 5.90
C ASP A 187 29.38 16.68 6.39
N THR A 188 30.20 15.81 5.82
CA THR A 188 31.62 15.73 6.16
C THR A 188 32.34 17.06 5.89
N LYS A 189 32.15 17.62 4.68
CA LYS A 189 32.76 18.91 4.30
C LYS A 189 32.27 20.06 5.19
N TYR A 190 30.98 20.08 5.53
CA TYR A 190 30.44 21.11 6.43
C TYR A 190 31.04 21.00 7.82
N ARG A 191 31.17 19.79 8.37
CA ARG A 191 31.83 19.56 9.67
C ARG A 191 33.29 19.93 9.65
N GLU A 192 33.99 19.75 8.52
CA GLU A 192 35.35 20.23 8.34
C GLU A 192 35.40 21.75 8.44
N VAL A 193 34.47 22.46 7.79
CA VAL A 193 34.40 23.95 7.88
C VAL A 193 34.10 24.39 9.32
N LEU A 194 33.16 23.72 10.01
CA LEU A 194 32.87 23.99 11.42
C LEU A 194 34.11 23.80 12.29
N SER A 195 34.87 22.72 12.07
CA SER A 195 36.12 22.47 12.77
C SER A 195 37.16 23.54 12.49
N ASP A 196 37.35 23.92 11.23
CA ASP A 196 38.28 24.99 10.85
C ASP A 196 37.90 26.31 11.54
N VAL A 197 36.62 26.69 11.54
CA VAL A 197 36.16 27.92 12.20
C VAL A 197 36.37 27.84 13.72
N GLN A 198 36.11 26.66 14.32
CA GLN A 198 36.37 26.41 15.76
C GLN A 198 37.84 26.62 16.10
N TYR A 199 38.75 26.10 15.29
CA TYR A 199 40.20 26.29 15.47
C TYR A 199 40.61 27.75 15.29
N PHE A 200 40.02 28.45 14.32
CA PHE A 200 40.31 29.90 14.14
C PHE A 200 39.85 30.69 15.37
N VAL A 201 38.72 30.40 15.98
CA VAL A 201 38.26 31.04 17.21
C VAL A 201 39.23 30.76 18.37
N LEU A 202 39.63 29.49 18.56
CA LEU A 202 40.58 29.11 19.59
C LEU A 202 41.96 29.77 19.40
N TYR A 203 42.43 29.82 18.15
CA TYR A 203 43.70 30.49 17.84
C TYR A 203 43.59 31.99 18.15
N TYR A 204 42.50 32.66 17.76
CA TYR A 204 42.29 34.07 18.05
C TYR A 204 42.31 34.36 19.56
N VAL A 205 41.63 33.53 20.38
CA VAL A 205 41.62 33.62 21.85
C VAL A 205 43.05 33.46 22.42
N ALA A 206 43.79 32.46 21.94
CA ALA A 206 45.15 32.19 22.38
C ALA A 206 46.13 33.35 22.13
N GLU A 207 45.96 34.07 21.03
CA GLU A 207 46.82 35.18 20.63
C GLU A 207 46.41 36.52 21.24
N THR A 208 45.11 36.71 21.53
CA THR A 208 44.61 38.01 22.05
C THR A 208 44.57 38.08 23.58
N GLU A 209 44.62 36.94 24.29
CA GLU A 209 44.63 36.86 25.75
C GLU A 209 46.00 36.36 26.28
N PRO A 210 47.03 37.19 26.26
CA PRO A 210 48.37 36.77 26.63
C PRO A 210 48.53 36.29 28.09
N ASN A 211 47.58 36.61 29.00
CA ASN A 211 47.53 36.11 30.35
C ASN A 211 46.88 34.74 30.47
N ASN A 212 46.21 34.28 29.43
CA ASN A 212 45.64 32.97 29.32
C ASN A 212 46.72 32.03 28.80
N ARG A 213 47.54 31.39 29.70
CA ARG A 213 48.65 30.46 29.38
C ARG A 213 48.20 29.25 28.55
N GLN A 214 47.46 29.47 27.46
CA GLN A 214 46.77 28.47 26.67
C GLN A 214 47.47 28.08 25.32
N PRO A 215 48.61 28.64 24.84
CA PRO A 215 49.28 28.09 23.68
C PRO A 215 49.59 26.61 23.80
N GLN A 216 49.96 26.17 24.99
CA GLN A 216 50.21 24.76 25.26
C GLN A 216 48.92 23.91 25.27
N ARG A 217 47.80 24.47 25.71
CA ARG A 217 46.51 23.78 25.63
C ARG A 217 45.97 23.70 24.20
N PHE A 218 46.22 24.72 23.39
CA PHE A 218 45.86 24.68 21.97
C PHE A 218 46.63 23.59 21.25
N HIS A 219 47.95 23.48 21.42
CA HIS A 219 48.74 22.39 20.87
C HIS A 219 48.33 21.02 21.40
N LEU A 220 48.04 20.88 22.69
CA LEU A 220 47.53 19.64 23.28
C LEU A 220 46.11 19.29 22.79
N PHE A 221 45.28 20.30 22.53
CA PHE A 221 43.95 20.12 21.96
C PHE A 221 44.04 19.65 20.53
N LEU A 222 44.87 20.27 19.68
CA LEU A 222 45.15 19.83 18.31
C LEU A 222 45.69 18.40 18.27
N GLN A 223 46.66 18.07 19.14
CA GLN A 223 47.19 16.70 19.22
C GLN A 223 46.15 15.65 19.66
N ARG A 224 45.20 16.02 20.53
CA ARG A 224 44.13 15.11 20.99
C ARG A 224 43.01 14.95 19.95
N GLN A 225 42.83 15.95 19.07
CA GLN A 225 41.82 15.95 18.03
C GLN A 225 42.34 15.38 16.70
N ASP A 226 43.62 14.99 16.64
CA ASP A 226 44.18 14.35 15.44
C ASP A 226 43.70 12.88 15.39
N ASN A 227 42.43 12.74 15.00
CA ASN A 227 41.77 11.44 14.77
C ASN A 227 42.08 10.86 13.37
N GLY A 228 43.07 11.44 12.66
CA GLY A 228 43.46 11.00 11.30
C GLY A 228 42.57 11.52 10.19
N ASP A 229 41.67 12.47 10.47
CA ASP A 229 40.74 13.04 9.46
C ASP A 229 41.39 14.12 8.55
N GLY A 230 42.65 14.45 8.80
CA GLY A 230 43.40 15.43 8.03
C GLY A 230 43.02 16.90 8.29
N SER A 231 42.00 17.20 9.09
CA SER A 231 41.55 18.57 9.38
C SER A 231 42.59 19.33 10.18
N VAL A 232 43.18 18.68 11.18
CA VAL A 232 44.29 19.23 11.97
C VAL A 232 45.53 19.49 11.11
N ASN A 233 45.88 18.55 10.22
CA ASN A 233 46.99 18.71 9.30
C ASN A 233 46.78 19.89 8.32
N ARG A 234 45.56 20.07 7.83
CA ARG A 234 45.19 21.18 6.96
C ARG A 234 45.35 22.52 7.70
N LEU A 235 44.83 22.61 8.94
CA LEU A 235 44.98 23.80 9.77
C LEU A 235 46.43 24.05 10.15
N MET A 236 47.19 23.02 10.56
CA MET A 236 48.62 23.15 10.87
C MET A 236 49.42 23.60 9.66
N ASN A 237 49.12 23.11 8.46
CA ASN A 237 49.74 23.58 7.22
C ASN A 237 49.41 25.06 6.93
N LEU A 238 48.19 25.50 7.22
CA LEU A 238 47.80 26.93 7.10
C LEU A 238 48.50 27.79 8.14
N LEU A 239 48.65 27.30 9.38
CA LEU A 239 49.33 28.02 10.46
C LEU A 239 50.86 28.00 10.39
N GLN A 240 51.48 26.99 9.76
CA GLN A 240 52.93 26.88 9.53
C GLN A 240 53.44 27.73 8.37
N GLN A 241 52.57 28.26 7.53
CA GLN A 241 53.02 29.26 6.54
C GLN A 241 53.53 30.50 7.28
N PRO A 242 54.65 31.09 6.86
CA PRO A 242 55.33 32.20 7.59
C PRO A 242 54.51 33.47 7.77
N ILE A 243 53.26 33.40 7.50
CA ILE A 243 52.25 34.46 7.44
C ILE A 243 51.61 34.70 8.80
N VAL A 244 51.74 33.76 9.74
CA VAL A 244 51.16 33.84 11.09
C VAL A 244 52.14 34.51 12.06
N SER A 245 52.83 35.53 11.60
CA SER A 245 53.26 36.57 12.52
C SER A 245 52.01 37.42 12.80
N ILE A 246 51.68 37.57 14.07
CA ILE A 246 50.53 38.25 14.67
C ILE A 246 50.17 39.62 14.04
N ASN A 247 50.99 40.14 13.19
CA ASN A 247 50.83 41.45 12.55
C ASN A 247 49.95 41.43 11.28
N ASN A 248 49.38 40.25 10.85
CA ASN A 248 48.59 40.21 9.62
C ASN A 248 47.16 39.63 9.85
N TRP A 249 46.41 40.31 10.71
CA TRP A 249 45.01 40.01 11.00
C TRP A 249 44.14 40.04 9.73
N ASP A 250 44.48 40.80 8.73
CA ASP A 250 43.73 40.86 7.47
C ASP A 250 43.85 39.54 6.70
N TYR A 251 45.03 38.91 6.74
CA TYR A 251 45.20 37.59 6.15
C TYR A 251 44.44 36.53 6.92
N PHE A 252 44.48 36.56 8.26
CA PHE A 252 43.75 35.64 9.10
C PHE A 252 42.21 35.76 8.88
N ARG A 253 41.70 36.97 8.83
CA ARG A 253 40.31 37.25 8.45
C ARG A 253 39.97 36.65 7.10
N LYS A 254 40.87 36.82 6.10
CA LYS A 254 40.69 36.26 4.76
C LYS A 254 40.62 34.74 4.78
N LEU A 255 41.43 34.05 5.61
CA LEU A 255 41.37 32.61 5.79
C LEU A 255 40.02 32.17 6.37
N VAL A 256 39.55 32.80 7.44
CA VAL A 256 38.24 32.56 8.03
C VAL A 256 37.13 32.69 7.00
N TRP A 257 37.11 33.79 6.26
CA TRP A 257 36.13 34.04 5.22
C TRP A 257 36.20 33.02 4.07
N THR A 258 37.40 32.59 3.67
CA THR A 258 37.57 31.58 2.64
C THR A 258 37.00 30.24 3.09
N SER A 259 37.26 29.84 4.34
CA SER A 259 36.71 28.62 4.89
C SER A 259 35.19 28.67 4.95
N ILE A 260 34.62 29.78 5.43
CA ILE A 260 33.16 29.97 5.50
C ILE A 260 32.53 30.02 4.10
N ALA A 261 33.17 30.67 3.14
CA ALA A 261 32.68 30.77 1.77
C ALA A 261 32.54 29.39 1.09
N THR A 262 33.35 28.38 1.47
CA THR A 262 33.23 27.02 0.94
C THR A 262 31.91 26.35 1.33
N ALA A 263 31.31 26.80 2.44
CA ALA A 263 30.04 26.27 2.91
C ALA A 263 28.80 26.94 2.28
N ALA A 264 28.99 28.02 1.50
CA ALA A 264 27.89 28.83 0.97
C ALA A 264 26.87 28.01 0.13
N ASN A 265 27.35 26.99 -0.58
CA ASN A 265 26.53 26.18 -1.47
C ASN A 265 26.03 24.86 -0.83
N PHE A 266 26.54 24.49 0.35
CA PHE A 266 26.20 23.16 0.92
C PHE A 266 24.71 22.98 1.20
N GLU A 267 24.02 24.01 1.65
CA GLU A 267 22.58 23.98 1.83
C GLU A 267 21.84 23.75 0.51
N ALA A 268 22.24 24.48 -0.55
CA ALA A 268 21.65 24.36 -1.88
C ALA A 268 21.93 22.98 -2.48
N ASP A 269 23.19 22.52 -2.42
CA ASP A 269 23.60 21.22 -2.94
C ASP A 269 22.86 20.07 -2.26
N ALA A 270 22.69 20.14 -0.93
CA ALA A 270 21.92 19.14 -0.18
C ALA A 270 20.44 19.17 -0.56
N ARG A 271 19.87 20.38 -0.70
CA ARG A 271 18.47 20.58 -1.08
C ARG A 271 18.18 20.01 -2.47
N ASP A 272 19.04 20.28 -3.45
CA ASP A 272 18.84 19.82 -4.82
C ASP A 272 18.87 18.29 -4.89
N LYS A 273 19.82 17.63 -4.23
CA LYS A 273 19.90 16.17 -4.18
C LYS A 273 18.69 15.54 -3.50
N LEU A 274 18.22 16.12 -2.41
CA LEU A 274 17.04 15.66 -1.68
C LEU A 274 15.76 15.89 -2.48
N TYR A 275 15.68 17.02 -3.19
CA TYR A 275 14.53 17.34 -4.03
C TYR A 275 14.38 16.34 -5.19
N GLU A 276 15.46 16.02 -5.89
CA GLU A 276 15.44 15.03 -6.97
C GLU A 276 14.99 13.65 -6.48
N TYR A 277 15.51 13.22 -5.33
CA TYR A 277 15.07 11.95 -4.72
C TYR A 277 13.59 11.96 -4.34
N ILE A 278 13.12 13.02 -3.68
CA ILE A 278 11.71 13.18 -3.29
C ILE A 278 10.80 13.17 -4.52
N LYS A 279 11.22 13.83 -5.60
CA LYS A 279 10.48 13.87 -6.87
C LYS A 279 10.36 12.48 -7.48
N GLN A 280 11.44 11.72 -7.52
CA GLN A 280 11.43 10.34 -8.01
C GLN A 280 10.52 9.44 -7.19
N GLU A 281 10.60 9.49 -5.87
CA GLU A 281 9.73 8.72 -4.97
C GLU A 281 8.25 9.10 -5.14
N GLN A 282 7.96 10.39 -5.36
CA GLN A 282 6.59 10.85 -5.63
C GLN A 282 6.05 10.28 -6.96
N GLU A 283 6.88 10.22 -8.00
CA GLU A 283 6.52 9.63 -9.28
C GLU A 283 6.24 8.12 -9.14
N ASP A 284 7.05 7.40 -8.38
CA ASP A 284 6.89 5.98 -8.13
C ASP A 284 5.63 5.67 -7.28
N ILE A 285 5.33 6.50 -6.29
CA ILE A 285 4.08 6.43 -5.52
C ILE A 285 2.87 6.67 -6.42
N ASN A 286 2.93 7.65 -7.33
CA ASN A 286 1.84 7.95 -8.25
C ASN A 286 1.59 6.81 -9.25
N LYS A 287 2.63 6.11 -9.72
CA LYS A 287 2.48 4.93 -10.58
C LYS A 287 1.67 3.82 -9.90
N LEU A 288 1.78 3.63 -8.60
CA LEU A 288 0.97 2.66 -7.86
C LEU A 288 -0.54 2.92 -7.96
N LEU A 289 -0.96 4.16 -8.20
CA LEU A 289 -2.37 4.50 -8.43
C LEU A 289 -2.79 4.25 -9.87
N THR A 290 -1.93 4.54 -10.85
CA THR A 290 -2.28 4.47 -12.28
C THR A 290 -2.27 3.03 -12.81
N GLU A 291 -1.32 2.20 -12.42
CA GLU A 291 -1.24 0.79 -12.84
C GLU A 291 -2.46 -0.06 -12.42
N ASN A 292 -3.22 0.41 -11.43
CA ASN A 292 -4.42 -0.28 -10.95
C ASN A 292 -5.74 0.22 -11.56
N ILE A 293 -5.69 1.27 -12.39
CA ILE A 293 -6.88 1.78 -13.10
C ILE A 293 -6.97 1.12 -14.49
N GLU A 294 -5.84 0.65 -15.04
CA GLU A 294 -5.75 0.05 -16.37
C GLU A 294 -5.81 -1.50 -16.36
N SER A 295 -5.76 -2.15 -15.20
CA SER A 295 -5.88 -3.61 -15.02
C SER A 295 -7.28 -4.01 -14.52
#